data_c060437b58db040a93dd46dd67885e37
#
_entry.id   c060437b58db040a93dd46dd67885e37
#
_cell.length_a   1.000
_cell.length_b   1.000
_cell.length_c   1.000
_cell.angle_alpha   90.00
_cell.angle_beta   90.00
_cell.angle_gamma   90.00
#
_symmetry.space_group_name_H-M   'P 1'
#
loop_
_entity.id
_entity.type
_entity.pdbx_description
1 polymer ?
#
loop_
_entity_poly.entity_id
_entity_poly.type
_entity_poly.pdbx_seq_one_letter_code
_entity_poly.pdbx_strand_id
1 'polypeptide(L)'
;EILRCLVGSEMCIRDRFCIGDVSPEKKKLVDVTKEAMLKGLEQVKPWGFLGDMGQAVHDYVYANGYSVVREIGGHGVGIEFHEEPWVSYNSKAGTEMLMVPGFMFTIEPMVNMGKPDIFVDEENDWEVYTEDGLPSAQWEIQVLVTENGYEIISY
;
A
#
# COMPACT_ATOMS: atom_id res chain seq x y z
N GLU A 1 13.89 -6.84 14.38
CA GLU A 1 14.08 -7.84 13.30
C GLU A 1 12.97 -7.64 12.28
N ILE A 2 13.31 -6.97 11.19
CA ILE A 2 12.38 -6.70 10.10
C ILE A 2 12.06 -8.07 9.48
N LEU A 3 10.80 -8.40 9.36
CA LEU A 3 10.35 -9.50 8.51
C LEU A 3 10.74 -9.13 7.06
N ARG A 4 11.97 -9.50 6.70
CA ARG A 4 12.42 -9.41 5.30
C ARG A 4 11.50 -10.26 4.46
N CYS A 5 10.67 -9.61 3.68
CA CYS A 5 10.07 -10.27 2.54
C CYS A 5 11.13 -10.35 1.44
N LEU A 6 11.89 -11.44 1.44
CA LEU A 6 12.66 -11.82 0.28
C LEU A 6 11.69 -12.49 -0.68
N VAL A 7 11.39 -11.84 -1.75
CA VAL A 7 11.42 -12.43 -3.09
C VAL A 7 11.29 -11.29 -4.08
N GLY A 8 12.35 -11.03 -4.85
CA GLY A 8 12.20 -10.38 -6.12
C GLY A 8 11.44 -11.32 -7.04
N SER A 9 10.17 -11.14 -7.17
CA SER A 9 9.43 -11.58 -8.32
C SER A 9 8.94 -10.32 -9.01
N GLU A 10 9.03 -10.32 -10.31
CA GLU A 10 8.58 -9.26 -11.21
C GLU A 10 7.03 -9.14 -11.24
N MET A 11 6.38 -9.39 -10.12
CA MET A 11 4.94 -9.27 -9.96
C MET A 11 4.64 -8.34 -8.81
N CYS A 12 3.80 -7.34 -9.04
CA CYS A 12 3.30 -6.40 -8.03
C CYS A 12 2.39 -7.14 -7.05
N ILE A 13 3.00 -7.83 -6.10
CA ILE A 13 2.32 -8.63 -5.09
C ILE A 13 3.20 -8.74 -3.85
N ARG A 14 2.64 -8.46 -2.70
CA ARG A 14 3.28 -8.68 -1.39
C ARG A 14 2.32 -9.28 -0.40
N ASP A 15 2.67 -10.48 0.05
CA ASP A 15 2.01 -11.18 1.15
C ASP A 15 2.79 -11.08 2.45
N ARG A 16 2.12 -11.37 3.56
CA ARG A 16 2.72 -11.45 4.89
C ARG A 16 2.33 -12.76 5.58
N PHE A 17 3.34 -13.48 6.03
CA PHE A 17 3.16 -14.72 6.78
C PHE A 17 3.72 -14.56 8.19
N CYS A 18 2.89 -14.85 9.20
CA CYS A 18 3.31 -14.91 10.58
C CYS A 18 3.94 -16.28 10.86
N ILE A 19 5.25 -16.32 11.13
CA ILE A 19 5.98 -17.56 11.40
C ILE A 19 6.35 -17.63 12.88
N GLY A 20 6.01 -18.73 13.54
CA GLY A 20 6.27 -18.96 14.98
C GLY A 20 5.40 -18.09 15.89
N ASP A 21 5.92 -17.76 17.07
CA ASP A 21 5.23 -16.96 18.08
C ASP A 21 5.36 -15.45 17.78
N VAL A 22 4.48 -14.94 16.94
CA VAL A 22 4.40 -13.51 16.64
C VAL A 22 3.53 -12.81 17.68
N SER A 23 4.02 -11.69 18.22
CA SER A 23 3.26 -10.93 19.23
C SER A 23 1.91 -10.43 18.70
N PRO A 24 0.89 -10.31 19.58
CA PRO A 24 -0.44 -9.83 19.18
C PRO A 24 -0.42 -8.48 18.48
N GLU A 25 0.46 -7.57 18.91
CA GLU A 25 0.59 -6.22 18.33
C GLU A 25 1.09 -6.28 16.88
N LYS A 26 2.07 -7.14 16.58
CA LYS A 26 2.58 -7.35 15.21
C LYS A 26 1.54 -8.02 14.32
N LYS A 27 0.79 -9.01 14.85
CA LYS A 27 -0.33 -9.61 14.12
C LYS A 27 -1.38 -8.57 13.78
N LYS A 28 -1.78 -7.76 14.77
CA LYS A 28 -2.73 -6.67 14.56
C LYS A 28 -2.26 -5.69 13.48
N LEU A 29 -0.96 -5.33 13.46
CA LEU A 29 -0.40 -4.46 12.42
C LEU A 29 -0.57 -5.08 11.02
N VAL A 30 -0.21 -6.36 10.86
CA VAL A 30 -0.36 -7.08 9.59
C VAL A 30 -1.82 -7.13 9.14
N ASP A 31 -2.74 -7.45 10.05
CA ASP A 31 -4.17 -7.54 9.76
C ASP A 31 -4.75 -6.17 9.37
N VAL A 32 -4.42 -5.12 10.13
CA VAL A 32 -4.86 -3.74 9.83
C VAL A 32 -4.32 -3.26 8.49
N THR A 33 -3.07 -3.59 8.15
CA THR A 33 -2.49 -3.23 6.84
C THR A 33 -3.24 -3.91 5.69
N LYS A 34 -3.56 -5.19 5.84
CA LYS A 34 -4.37 -5.92 4.86
C LYS A 34 -5.75 -5.31 4.68
N GLU A 35 -6.44 -5.08 5.79
CA GLU A 35 -7.77 -4.46 5.76
C GLU A 35 -7.74 -3.04 5.18
N ALA A 36 -6.69 -2.25 5.46
CA ALA A 36 -6.51 -0.93 4.87
C ALA A 36 -6.41 -1.00 3.33
N MET A 37 -5.61 -1.94 2.81
CA MET A 37 -5.52 -2.20 1.37
C MET A 37 -6.90 -2.56 0.78
N LEU A 38 -7.67 -3.43 1.46
CA LEU A 38 -9.02 -3.80 1.03
C LEU A 38 -10.00 -2.62 1.10
N LYS A 39 -9.88 -1.73 2.11
CA LYS A 39 -10.68 -0.49 2.16
C LYS A 39 -10.36 0.45 1.01
N GLY A 40 -9.11 0.53 0.60
CA GLY A 40 -8.72 1.22 -0.63
C GLY A 40 -9.36 0.58 -1.87
N LEU A 41 -9.28 -0.74 -1.98
CA LEU A 41 -9.84 -1.50 -3.09
C LEU A 41 -11.37 -1.30 -3.25
N GLU A 42 -12.12 -1.21 -2.14
CA GLU A 42 -13.56 -0.93 -2.15
C GLU A 42 -13.92 0.41 -2.84
N GLN A 43 -12.98 1.34 -2.95
CA GLN A 43 -13.17 2.64 -3.61
C GLN A 43 -12.84 2.62 -5.09
N VAL A 44 -12.22 1.55 -5.60
CA VAL A 44 -11.86 1.43 -7.01
C VAL A 44 -13.11 1.23 -7.87
N LYS A 45 -13.36 2.20 -8.73
CA LYS A 45 -14.49 2.19 -9.65
C LYS A 45 -14.19 3.09 -10.85
N PRO A 46 -14.77 2.82 -12.03
CA PRO A 46 -14.60 3.69 -13.17
C PRO A 46 -15.11 5.10 -12.85
N TRP A 47 -14.32 6.09 -13.24
CA TRP A 47 -14.59 7.53 -13.06
C TRP A 47 -14.58 8.03 -11.60
N GLY A 48 -14.12 7.19 -10.63
CA GLY A 48 -13.74 7.61 -9.29
C GLY A 48 -12.35 8.27 -9.30
N PHE A 49 -11.96 8.89 -8.19
CA PHE A 49 -10.65 9.49 -8.03
C PHE A 49 -9.70 8.57 -7.23
N LEU A 50 -8.41 8.56 -7.57
CA LEU A 50 -7.40 7.87 -6.75
C LEU A 50 -7.39 8.39 -5.31
N GLY A 51 -7.68 9.68 -5.12
CA GLY A 51 -7.79 10.27 -3.79
C GLY A 51 -8.90 9.68 -2.92
N ASP A 52 -9.99 9.16 -3.51
CA ASP A 52 -11.03 8.45 -2.75
C ASP A 52 -10.46 7.19 -2.09
N MET A 53 -9.66 6.44 -2.84
CA MET A 53 -8.96 5.25 -2.38
C MET A 53 -7.90 5.61 -1.32
N GLY A 54 -7.06 6.60 -1.61
CA GLY A 54 -6.01 7.05 -0.68
C GLY A 54 -6.57 7.51 0.66
N GLN A 55 -7.65 8.27 0.67
CA GLN A 55 -8.31 8.71 1.90
C GLN A 55 -8.90 7.53 2.68
N ALA A 56 -9.53 6.56 2.02
CA ALA A 56 -10.10 5.39 2.69
C ALA A 56 -9.02 4.57 3.43
N VAL A 57 -7.86 4.37 2.79
CA VAL A 57 -6.69 3.74 3.42
C VAL A 57 -6.23 4.54 4.63
N HIS A 58 -5.99 5.84 4.45
CA HIS A 58 -5.55 6.75 5.51
C HIS A 58 -6.47 6.67 6.73
N ASP A 59 -7.75 6.92 6.54
CA ASP A 59 -8.72 7.02 7.63
C ASP A 59 -8.83 5.71 8.41
N TYR A 60 -8.79 4.57 7.72
CA TYR A 60 -8.80 3.27 8.36
C TYR A 60 -7.55 3.01 9.20
N VAL A 61 -6.36 3.33 8.68
CA VAL A 61 -5.08 3.15 9.38
C VAL A 61 -5.03 4.01 10.64
N TYR A 62 -5.35 5.31 10.52
CA TYR A 62 -5.32 6.23 11.65
C TYR A 62 -6.38 5.93 12.70
N ALA A 63 -7.56 5.45 12.31
CA ALA A 63 -8.60 5.00 13.25
C ALA A 63 -8.14 3.79 14.08
N ASN A 64 -7.17 3.00 13.59
CA ASN A 64 -6.59 1.88 14.30
C ASN A 64 -5.34 2.24 15.13
N GLY A 65 -4.94 3.53 15.15
CA GLY A 65 -3.83 4.05 15.93
C GLY A 65 -2.45 3.84 15.29
N TYR A 66 -2.41 3.62 13.98
CA TYR A 66 -1.20 3.49 13.16
C TYR A 66 -1.03 4.68 12.23
N SER A 67 0.06 4.71 11.47
CA SER A 67 0.32 5.75 10.48
C SER A 67 0.69 5.16 9.12
N VAL A 68 0.45 5.92 8.06
CA VAL A 68 0.79 5.54 6.69
C VAL A 68 2.05 6.27 6.26
N VAL A 69 2.98 5.54 5.64
CA VAL A 69 4.17 6.13 5.01
C VAL A 69 3.75 7.08 3.90
N ARG A 70 4.45 8.21 3.77
CA ARG A 70 4.10 9.28 2.81
C ARG A 70 5.01 9.30 1.60
N GLU A 71 6.25 8.91 1.78
CA GLU A 71 7.34 9.03 0.80
C GLU A 71 7.34 7.89 -0.22
N ILE A 72 6.65 6.79 0.09
CA ILE A 72 6.51 5.62 -0.79
C ILE A 72 5.02 5.32 -0.92
N GLY A 73 4.59 5.02 -2.14
CA GLY A 73 3.19 4.73 -2.48
C GLY A 73 3.10 3.68 -3.57
N GLY A 74 1.91 3.47 -4.08
CA GLY A 74 1.68 2.66 -5.26
C GLY A 74 1.99 3.43 -6.54
N HIS A 75 1.83 2.76 -7.66
CA HIS A 75 2.21 3.27 -8.97
C HIS A 75 1.32 2.72 -10.09
N GLY A 76 1.29 3.41 -11.21
CA GLY A 76 0.76 2.87 -12.45
C GLY A 76 1.59 1.69 -12.95
N VAL A 77 0.96 0.79 -13.69
CA VAL A 77 1.61 -0.37 -14.32
C VAL A 77 1.23 -0.40 -15.80
N GLY A 78 2.22 -0.50 -16.68
CA GLY A 78 1.98 -0.51 -18.12
C GLY A 78 3.14 -1.14 -18.88
N ILE A 79 3.84 -0.35 -19.71
CA ILE A 79 5.03 -0.79 -20.42
C ILE A 79 6.20 -0.94 -19.45
N GLU A 80 6.32 0.03 -18.53
CA GLU A 80 7.32 -0.02 -17.47
C GLU A 80 6.71 -0.65 -16.20
N PHE A 81 7.57 -1.20 -15.36
CA PHE A 81 7.16 -1.80 -14.10
C PHE A 81 6.58 -0.74 -13.14
N HIS A 82 7.23 0.42 -13.07
CA HIS A 82 6.76 1.58 -12.35
C HIS A 82 6.48 2.72 -13.33
N GLU A 83 5.22 3.12 -13.45
CA GLU A 83 4.78 4.23 -14.27
C GLU A 83 3.95 5.22 -13.47
N GLU A 84 3.77 6.42 -14.03
CA GLU A 84 2.74 7.34 -13.54
C GLU A 84 1.33 6.72 -13.66
N PRO A 85 0.41 7.08 -12.77
CA PRO A 85 0.58 8.06 -11.71
C PRO A 85 1.18 7.45 -10.43
N TRP A 86 1.74 8.31 -9.61
CA TRP A 86 1.97 8.05 -8.20
C TRP A 86 0.63 7.82 -7.48
N VAL A 87 0.54 6.76 -6.68
CA VAL A 87 -0.67 6.39 -5.92
C VAL A 87 -0.46 6.65 -4.44
N SER A 88 -0.97 7.79 -3.98
CA SER A 88 -0.81 8.24 -2.60
C SER A 88 -1.88 7.68 -1.67
N TYR A 89 -1.48 7.31 -0.46
CA TYR A 89 -2.41 6.92 0.63
C TYR A 89 -2.61 8.04 1.67
N ASN A 90 -2.21 9.26 1.34
CA ASN A 90 -2.43 10.47 2.15
C ASN A 90 -3.23 11.53 1.37
N SER A 91 -3.91 11.13 0.31
CA SER A 91 -4.73 11.99 -0.55
C SER A 91 -6.08 12.30 0.07
N LYS A 92 -6.76 13.28 -0.51
CA LYS A 92 -8.14 13.63 -0.15
C LYS A 92 -9.12 13.07 -1.18
N ALA A 93 -10.30 12.68 -0.74
CA ALA A 93 -11.38 12.28 -1.63
C ALA A 93 -11.70 13.37 -2.66
N GLY A 94 -12.00 12.95 -3.89
CA GLY A 94 -12.27 13.85 -5.01
C GLY A 94 -11.04 14.54 -5.60
N THR A 95 -9.84 14.06 -5.28
CA THR A 95 -8.58 14.59 -5.83
C THR A 95 -7.76 13.50 -6.53
N GLU A 96 -6.62 13.85 -7.07
CA GLU A 96 -5.73 12.98 -7.84
C GLU A 96 -6.33 12.56 -9.19
N MET A 97 -5.72 11.60 -9.86
CA MET A 97 -6.14 11.13 -11.18
C MET A 97 -7.48 10.39 -11.15
N LEU A 98 -8.26 10.54 -12.22
CA LEU A 98 -9.46 9.74 -12.46
C LEU A 98 -9.08 8.30 -12.84
N MET A 99 -9.74 7.34 -12.22
CA MET A 99 -9.62 5.92 -12.55
C MET A 99 -10.48 5.62 -13.80
N VAL A 100 -9.87 5.66 -14.97
CA VAL A 100 -10.56 5.35 -16.24
C VAL A 100 -10.50 3.86 -16.53
N PRO A 101 -11.50 3.28 -17.24
CA PRO A 101 -11.41 1.89 -17.69
C PRO A 101 -10.15 1.63 -18.51
N GLY A 102 -9.48 0.52 -18.21
CA GLY A 102 -8.17 0.16 -18.77
C GLY A 102 -6.98 0.64 -17.95
N PHE A 103 -7.18 1.49 -16.94
CA PHE A 103 -6.12 1.93 -16.05
C PHE A 103 -5.72 0.81 -15.09
N MET A 104 -4.41 0.55 -14.99
CA MET A 104 -3.84 -0.47 -14.12
C MET A 104 -2.84 0.17 -13.15
N PHE A 105 -2.94 -0.19 -11.88
CA PHE A 105 -2.10 0.36 -10.81
C PHE A 105 -2.01 -0.58 -9.61
N THR A 106 -1.08 -0.27 -8.68
CA THR A 106 -0.92 -1.03 -7.44
C THR A 106 -1.62 -0.36 -6.27
N ILE A 107 -2.12 -1.19 -5.35
CA ILE A 107 -2.55 -0.77 -4.02
C ILE A 107 -1.65 -1.47 -3.01
N GLU A 108 -0.72 -0.71 -2.40
CA GLU A 108 0.37 -1.27 -1.60
C GLU A 108 0.70 -0.43 -0.34
N PRO A 109 -0.27 -0.12 0.51
CA PRO A 109 -0.02 0.76 1.64
C PRO A 109 1.05 0.19 2.57
N MET A 110 2.00 1.04 2.96
CA MET A 110 2.95 0.77 4.03
C MET A 110 2.46 1.42 5.31
N VAL A 111 2.25 0.61 6.33
CA VAL A 111 1.67 1.01 7.61
C VAL A 111 2.70 0.83 8.72
N ASN A 112 3.02 1.93 9.41
CA ASN A 112 3.93 1.95 10.54
C ASN A 112 3.16 1.84 11.87
N MET A 113 3.70 1.08 12.80
CA MET A 113 3.15 0.95 14.15
C MET A 113 3.24 2.26 14.93
N GLY A 114 4.18 3.11 14.60
CA GLY A 114 4.43 4.40 15.22
C GLY A 114 4.23 5.58 14.27
N LYS A 115 5.28 6.38 14.11
CA LYS A 115 5.29 7.58 13.26
C LYS A 115 5.35 7.22 11.77
N PRO A 116 4.86 8.11 10.88
CA PRO A 116 4.89 7.87 9.44
C PRO A 116 6.29 8.01 8.82
N ASP A 117 7.23 8.64 9.53
CA ASP A 117 8.53 9.03 9.01
C ASP A 117 9.45 7.82 8.81
N ILE A 118 10.17 7.81 7.70
CA ILE A 118 11.08 6.73 7.29
C ILE A 118 12.41 7.31 6.80
N PHE A 119 13.43 6.46 6.73
CA PHE A 119 14.67 6.76 6.02
C PHE A 119 15.12 5.56 5.20
N VAL A 120 15.85 5.84 4.11
CA VAL A 120 16.49 4.82 3.26
C VAL A 120 17.92 4.66 3.74
N ASP A 121 18.42 3.43 3.79
CA ASP A 121 19.80 3.14 4.14
C ASP A 121 20.75 3.71 3.06
N GLU A 122 21.62 4.63 3.47
CA GLU A 122 22.58 5.30 2.59
C GLU A 122 23.69 4.38 2.04
N GLU A 123 23.88 3.19 2.64
CA GLU A 123 24.91 2.25 2.18
C GLU A 123 24.47 1.43 0.97
N ASN A 124 23.16 1.19 0.84
CA ASN A 124 22.64 0.31 -0.22
C ASN A 124 21.51 0.95 -1.04
N ASP A 125 21.02 2.14 -0.70
CA ASP A 125 19.93 2.87 -1.37
C ASP A 125 18.65 2.05 -1.59
N TRP A 126 18.43 1.04 -0.74
CA TRP A 126 17.34 0.07 -0.94
C TRP A 126 16.54 -0.24 0.34
N GLU A 127 17.23 -0.47 1.45
CA GLU A 127 16.55 -0.83 2.69
C GLU A 127 15.89 0.39 3.32
N VAL A 128 14.60 0.25 3.66
CA VAL A 128 13.79 1.31 4.26
C VAL A 128 13.51 0.97 5.72
N TYR A 129 13.73 1.93 6.60
CA TYR A 129 13.53 1.80 8.04
C TYR A 129 12.58 2.88 8.55
N THR A 130 11.81 2.54 9.59
CA THR A 130 11.04 3.53 10.35
C THR A 130 11.98 4.35 11.24
N GLU A 131 11.83 5.67 11.30
CA GLU A 131 12.70 6.52 12.13
C GLU A 131 12.61 6.21 13.63
N ASP A 132 11.48 5.71 14.10
CA ASP A 132 11.26 5.34 15.51
C ASP A 132 11.65 3.90 15.85
N GLY A 133 12.09 3.11 14.86
CA GLY A 133 12.48 1.72 15.01
C GLY A 133 11.34 0.76 15.31
N LEU A 134 10.08 1.21 15.21
CA LEU A 134 8.91 0.35 15.41
C LEU A 134 8.59 -0.45 14.14
N PRO A 135 7.88 -1.59 14.27
CA PRO A 135 7.51 -2.41 13.12
C PRO A 135 6.68 -1.68 12.07
N SER A 136 6.91 -2.05 10.80
CA SER A 136 6.09 -1.67 9.66
C SER A 136 5.57 -2.93 8.95
N ALA A 137 4.45 -2.81 8.25
CA ALA A 137 3.90 -3.85 7.40
C ALA A 137 3.41 -3.27 6.08
N GLN A 138 3.43 -4.11 5.03
CA GLN A 138 2.95 -3.77 3.69
C GLN A 138 2.20 -4.97 3.13
N TRP A 139 1.11 -4.70 2.42
CA TRP A 139 0.43 -5.62 1.52
C TRP A 139 0.31 -4.97 0.16
N GLU A 140 0.29 -5.77 -0.89
CA GLU A 140 0.24 -5.26 -2.25
C GLU A 140 -0.64 -6.14 -3.12
N ILE A 141 -1.47 -5.48 -3.94
CA ILE A 141 -2.24 -6.06 -5.03
C ILE A 141 -2.15 -5.16 -6.26
N GLN A 142 -2.27 -5.77 -7.43
CA GLN A 142 -2.39 -5.05 -8.69
C GLN A 142 -3.84 -5.10 -9.16
N VAL A 143 -4.38 -3.97 -9.57
CA VAL A 143 -5.78 -3.83 -10.00
C VAL A 143 -5.90 -3.21 -11.38
N LEU A 144 -6.86 -3.70 -12.15
CA LEU A 144 -7.32 -3.14 -13.41
C LEU A 144 -8.69 -2.53 -13.23
N VAL A 145 -8.85 -1.26 -13.59
CA VAL A 145 -10.17 -0.61 -13.65
C VAL A 145 -10.90 -1.10 -14.89
N THR A 146 -12.12 -1.60 -14.72
CA THR A 146 -12.99 -2.08 -15.80
C THR A 146 -14.15 -1.11 -16.06
N GLU A 147 -14.94 -1.35 -17.09
CA GLU A 147 -16.14 -0.53 -17.38
C GLU A 147 -17.17 -0.53 -16.22
N ASN A 148 -17.20 -1.59 -15.40
CA ASN A 148 -18.23 -1.79 -14.38
C ASN A 148 -17.68 -1.90 -12.96
N GLY A 149 -16.38 -1.69 -12.74
CA GLY A 149 -15.73 -1.86 -11.44
C GLY A 149 -14.24 -2.09 -11.59
N TYR A 150 -13.72 -3.15 -11.00
CA TYR A 150 -12.31 -3.52 -11.07
C TYR A 150 -12.12 -5.04 -11.20
N GLU A 151 -10.91 -5.40 -11.58
CA GLU A 151 -10.40 -6.78 -11.58
C GLU A 151 -9.06 -6.82 -10.84
N ILE A 152 -8.85 -7.79 -9.98
CA ILE A 152 -7.56 -8.03 -9.31
C ILE A 152 -6.72 -8.87 -10.26
N ILE A 153 -5.58 -8.33 -10.68
CA ILE A 153 -4.68 -8.98 -11.64
C ILE A 153 -3.67 -9.89 -10.93
N SER A 154 -3.15 -9.45 -9.78
CA SER A 154 -2.27 -10.25 -8.93
C SER A 154 -2.62 -10.05 -7.46
N TYR A 155 -2.44 -11.15 -6.68
CA TYR A 155 -2.91 -11.22 -5.30
C TYR A 155 -1.76 -11.63 -4.38
#